data_fbc0e5f7824f3c50cbc31b6157fc5032
#
_entry.id   fbc0e5f7824f3c50cbc31b6157fc5032
#
_cell.length_a   1.000
_cell.length_b   1.000
_cell.length_c   1.000
_cell.angle_alpha   90.00
_cell.angle_beta   90.00
_cell.angle_gamma   90.00
#
_symmetry.space_group_name_H-M   'P 1'
#
loop_
_entity.id
_entity.type
_entity.pdbx_description
1 polymer ?
#
loop_
_entity_poly.entity_id
_entity_poly.type
_entity_poly.pdbx_seq_one_letter_code
_entity_poly.pdbx_strand_id
1 'polypeptide(L)'
;MPQTWSWAFVVAFVMIPGCSWLPHPVAYQDPLTAPEHMALGESYVQQGHSDLASREFEAALKQQPNYVPAFVALGNLAFHNQSLTAAEFYYRRALELSPAHPVAANNLAMVYLSKEEKFDEVERLARTALQHESQLKPYILETLATLYLKQDKLIDAQTVLEQADAITPPTNTSLLTRLSQLRQELTKRWSRIPAQH
;
A
#
# COMPACT_ATOMS: atom_id res chain seq x y z
N MET A 1 -27.01 -24.19 87.40
CA MET A 1 -27.64 -23.77 86.12
C MET A 1 -27.00 -22.49 85.69
N PRO A 2 -26.11 -22.49 84.70
CA PRO A 2 -25.47 -21.27 84.25
C PRO A 2 -26.27 -20.71 83.05
N GLN A 3 -26.51 -19.42 83.14
CA GLN A 3 -27.14 -18.61 82.05
C GLN A 3 -26.13 -18.36 80.94
N THR A 4 -26.51 -18.75 79.71
CA THR A 4 -25.73 -18.45 78.48
C THR A 4 -26.13 -17.09 77.98
N TRP A 5 -25.18 -16.17 77.98
CA TRP A 5 -25.31 -14.85 77.35
C TRP A 5 -24.98 -14.96 75.85
N SER A 6 -25.99 -14.81 75.00
CA SER A 6 -25.85 -14.75 73.57
C SER A 6 -25.47 -13.33 73.14
N TRP A 7 -24.24 -13.15 72.69
CA TRP A 7 -23.82 -11.89 72.11
C TRP A 7 -24.18 -11.87 70.63
N ALA A 8 -25.27 -11.24 70.30
CA ALA A 8 -25.61 -10.90 68.90
C ALA A 8 -24.82 -9.70 68.48
N PHE A 9 -23.77 -9.92 67.68
CA PHE A 9 -23.09 -8.83 66.99
C PHE A 9 -23.98 -8.31 65.88
N VAL A 10 -24.61 -7.15 66.12
CA VAL A 10 -25.24 -6.36 65.06
C VAL A 10 -24.13 -5.68 64.30
N VAL A 11 -23.76 -6.23 63.16
CA VAL A 11 -22.88 -5.53 62.18
C VAL A 11 -23.73 -4.46 61.50
N ALA A 12 -23.63 -3.23 62.01
CA ALA A 12 -24.18 -2.08 61.30
C ALA A 12 -23.41 -1.87 60.02
N PHE A 13 -24.01 -2.20 58.87
CA PHE A 13 -23.49 -1.90 57.54
C PHE A 13 -23.63 -0.39 57.30
N VAL A 14 -22.58 0.37 57.60
CA VAL A 14 -22.55 1.78 57.28
C VAL A 14 -22.42 1.85 55.75
N MET A 15 -23.53 2.10 55.08
CA MET A 15 -23.53 2.51 53.68
C MET A 15 -22.87 3.90 53.60
N ILE A 16 -21.63 3.95 53.14
CA ILE A 16 -20.94 5.19 52.79
C ILE A 16 -21.43 5.58 51.40
N PRO A 17 -22.29 6.59 51.25
CA PRO A 17 -22.64 7.12 49.94
C PRO A 17 -21.49 8.03 49.51
N GLY A 18 -20.67 7.61 48.55
CA GLY A 18 -19.70 8.53 48.00
C GLY A 18 -18.35 7.97 47.60
N CYS A 19 -18.26 6.78 47.02
CA CYS A 19 -17.07 6.35 46.30
C CYS A 19 -17.33 6.29 44.78
N SER A 20 -17.91 7.35 44.24
CA SER A 20 -17.96 7.54 42.78
C SER A 20 -16.75 8.33 42.27
N TRP A 21 -15.65 8.37 43.04
CA TRP A 21 -14.42 9.03 42.60
C TRP A 21 -13.32 8.01 42.30
N LEU A 22 -13.63 7.00 41.51
CA LEU A 22 -12.63 6.34 40.71
C LEU A 22 -12.37 7.25 39.53
N PRO A 23 -11.13 7.74 39.32
CA PRO A 23 -10.82 8.45 38.11
C PRO A 23 -11.15 7.50 36.95
N HIS A 24 -12.11 7.90 36.13
CA HIS A 24 -12.36 7.20 34.90
C HIS A 24 -11.00 7.13 34.19
N PRO A 25 -10.53 5.95 33.71
CA PRO A 25 -9.30 5.92 32.94
C PRO A 25 -9.48 6.91 31.78
N VAL A 26 -8.71 8.00 31.81
CA VAL A 26 -8.65 8.92 30.69
C VAL A 26 -8.16 8.06 29.54
N ALA A 27 -9.06 7.75 28.61
CA ALA A 27 -8.67 7.00 27.41
C ALA A 27 -7.54 7.78 26.78
N TYR A 28 -6.37 7.15 26.66
CA TYR A 28 -5.24 7.75 25.96
C TYR A 28 -5.71 8.14 24.56
N GLN A 29 -5.79 9.40 24.28
CA GLN A 29 -6.13 9.92 22.98
C GLN A 29 -4.80 10.21 22.28
N ASP A 30 -4.57 9.53 21.18
CA ASP A 30 -3.39 9.78 20.37
C ASP A 30 -3.39 11.24 19.91
N PRO A 31 -2.35 12.02 20.21
CA PRO A 31 -2.32 13.43 19.87
C PRO A 31 -2.08 13.69 18.39
N LEU A 32 -1.60 12.69 17.63
CA LEU A 32 -1.28 12.84 16.21
C LEU A 32 -2.51 12.64 15.34
N THR A 33 -2.60 13.43 14.29
CA THR A 33 -3.58 13.28 13.22
C THR A 33 -3.13 12.24 12.18
N ALA A 34 -4.04 11.77 11.33
CA ALA A 34 -3.68 10.84 10.26
C ALA A 34 -2.56 11.36 9.33
N PRO A 35 -2.53 12.64 8.89
CA PRO A 35 -1.40 13.18 8.13
C PRO A 35 -0.07 13.22 8.91
N GLU A 36 -0.10 13.47 10.22
CA GLU A 36 1.12 13.48 11.04
C GLU A 36 1.70 12.06 11.21
N HIS A 37 0.84 11.07 11.45
CA HIS A 37 1.26 9.67 11.41
C HIS A 37 1.85 9.28 10.05
N MET A 38 1.25 9.73 8.93
CA MET A 38 1.82 9.50 7.61
C MET A 38 3.22 10.08 7.48
N ALA A 39 3.43 11.35 7.86
CA ALA A 39 4.73 11.99 7.77
C ALA A 39 5.79 11.27 8.62
N LEU A 40 5.41 10.81 9.83
CA LEU A 40 6.29 10.03 10.69
C LEU A 40 6.61 8.66 10.08
N GLY A 41 5.61 7.97 9.54
CA GLY A 41 5.79 6.70 8.85
C GLY A 41 6.71 6.83 7.62
N GLU A 42 6.55 7.86 6.81
CA GLU A 42 7.44 8.15 5.67
C GLU A 42 8.89 8.41 6.12
N SER A 43 9.08 9.11 7.24
CA SER A 43 10.41 9.29 7.83
C SER A 43 11.04 7.96 8.24
N TYR A 44 10.26 7.04 8.83
CA TYR A 44 10.75 5.70 9.16
C TYR A 44 11.08 4.87 7.91
N VAL A 45 10.32 5.00 6.83
CA VAL A 45 10.67 4.36 5.53
C VAL A 45 12.03 4.83 5.04
N GLN A 46 12.30 6.15 5.07
CA GLN A 46 13.58 6.72 4.65
C GLN A 46 14.75 6.23 5.51
N GLN A 47 14.50 5.93 6.77
CA GLN A 47 15.49 5.36 7.71
C GLN A 47 15.63 3.82 7.60
N GLY A 48 14.82 3.16 6.78
CA GLY A 48 14.81 1.70 6.64
C GLY A 48 14.08 0.96 7.77
N HIS A 49 13.32 1.65 8.61
CA HIS A 49 12.58 1.09 9.74
C HIS A 49 11.14 0.69 9.33
N SER A 50 11.02 -0.32 8.49
CA SER A 50 9.72 -0.75 7.90
C SER A 50 8.65 -1.10 8.95
N ASP A 51 9.04 -1.73 10.07
CA ASP A 51 8.09 -2.11 11.13
C ASP A 51 7.51 -0.88 11.84
N LEU A 52 8.34 0.14 12.08
CA LEU A 52 7.88 1.40 12.68
C LEU A 52 7.00 2.16 11.70
N ALA A 53 7.38 2.21 10.42
CA ALA A 53 6.58 2.82 9.38
C ALA A 53 5.18 2.18 9.28
N SER A 54 5.10 0.85 9.30
CA SER A 54 3.81 0.14 9.27
C SER A 54 2.91 0.54 10.43
N ARG A 55 3.46 0.62 11.66
CA ARG A 55 2.70 1.03 12.85
C ARG A 55 2.13 2.43 12.72
N GLU A 56 2.91 3.36 12.17
CA GLU A 56 2.46 4.74 11.97
C GLU A 56 1.37 4.82 10.88
N PHE A 57 1.51 4.10 9.77
CA PHE A 57 0.46 4.05 8.75
C PHE A 57 -0.82 3.39 9.27
N GLU A 58 -0.71 2.35 10.11
CA GLU A 58 -1.86 1.75 10.80
C GLU A 58 -2.50 2.72 11.81
N ALA A 59 -1.70 3.53 12.52
CA ALA A 59 -2.18 4.57 13.40
C ALA A 59 -2.95 5.65 12.62
N ALA A 60 -2.46 6.05 11.43
CA ALA A 60 -3.19 6.93 10.53
C ALA A 60 -4.58 6.38 10.17
N LEU A 61 -4.69 5.06 9.91
CA LEU A 61 -5.98 4.42 9.65
C LEU A 61 -6.88 4.31 10.87
N LYS A 62 -6.32 4.23 12.10
CA LYS A 62 -7.12 4.31 13.33
C LYS A 62 -7.74 5.68 13.53
N GLN A 63 -6.99 6.76 13.20
CA GLN A 63 -7.50 8.13 13.23
C GLN A 63 -8.51 8.39 12.11
N GLN A 64 -8.23 7.90 10.91
CA GLN A 64 -9.07 8.07 9.72
C GLN A 64 -9.18 6.75 8.93
N PRO A 65 -10.23 5.94 9.16
CA PRO A 65 -10.36 4.60 8.57
C PRO A 65 -10.40 4.52 7.04
N ASN A 66 -10.70 5.63 6.37
CA ASN A 66 -10.76 5.71 4.90
C ASN A 66 -9.62 6.55 4.31
N TYR A 67 -8.48 6.62 4.99
CA TYR A 67 -7.35 7.44 4.57
C TYR A 67 -6.54 6.74 3.47
N VAL A 68 -6.86 7.04 2.21
CA VAL A 68 -6.26 6.43 1.02
C VAL A 68 -4.72 6.44 1.03
N PRO A 69 -4.03 7.55 1.40
CA PRO A 69 -2.57 7.55 1.44
C PRO A 69 -1.96 6.46 2.32
N ALA A 70 -2.58 6.15 3.48
CA ALA A 70 -2.08 5.11 4.37
C ALA A 70 -2.23 3.71 3.77
N PHE A 71 -3.33 3.42 3.07
CA PHE A 71 -3.47 2.15 2.33
C PHE A 71 -2.40 2.02 1.24
N VAL A 72 -2.14 3.08 0.49
CA VAL A 72 -1.08 3.05 -0.54
C VAL A 72 0.29 2.82 0.09
N ALA A 73 0.60 3.49 1.20
CA ALA A 73 1.88 3.34 1.89
C ALA A 73 2.08 1.93 2.47
N LEU A 74 1.04 1.35 3.10
CA LEU A 74 1.07 -0.04 3.58
C LEU A 74 1.23 -1.03 2.42
N GLY A 75 0.56 -0.78 1.29
CA GLY A 75 0.74 -1.56 0.07
C GLY A 75 2.16 -1.51 -0.45
N ASN A 76 2.79 -0.33 -0.45
CA ASN A 76 4.19 -0.15 -0.86
C ASN A 76 5.15 -0.93 0.06
N LEU A 77 4.97 -0.85 1.38
CA LEU A 77 5.77 -1.62 2.34
C LEU A 77 5.60 -3.13 2.12
N ALA A 78 4.36 -3.59 1.97
CA ALA A 78 4.08 -5.00 1.73
C ALA A 78 4.70 -5.50 0.41
N PHE A 79 4.62 -4.70 -0.66
CA PHE A 79 5.24 -5.03 -1.95
C PHE A 79 6.77 -5.10 -1.85
N HIS A 80 7.38 -4.12 -1.19
CA HIS A 80 8.83 -4.10 -0.94
C HIS A 80 9.29 -5.32 -0.15
N ASN A 81 8.51 -5.75 0.83
CA ASN A 81 8.77 -6.94 1.65
C ASN A 81 8.33 -8.26 0.96
N GLN A 82 8.04 -8.23 -0.34
CA GLN A 82 7.60 -9.40 -1.13
C GLN A 82 6.30 -10.06 -0.63
N SER A 83 5.54 -9.38 0.22
CA SER A 83 4.25 -9.82 0.73
C SER A 83 3.13 -9.47 -0.26
N LEU A 84 3.15 -10.10 -1.45
CA LEU A 84 2.29 -9.73 -2.58
C LEU A 84 0.79 -9.82 -2.26
N THR A 85 0.37 -10.75 -1.40
CA THR A 85 -1.04 -10.85 -0.97
C THR A 85 -1.47 -9.66 -0.11
N ALA A 86 -0.62 -9.22 0.81
CA ALA A 86 -0.90 -8.04 1.62
C ALA A 86 -0.88 -6.77 0.76
N ALA A 87 0.07 -6.64 -0.17
CA ALA A 87 0.12 -5.52 -1.11
C ALA A 87 -1.16 -5.44 -1.96
N GLU A 88 -1.62 -6.58 -2.52
CA GLU A 88 -2.90 -6.65 -3.25
C GLU A 88 -4.06 -6.15 -2.40
N PHE A 89 -4.17 -6.62 -1.15
CA PHE A 89 -5.22 -6.21 -0.23
C PHE A 89 -5.24 -4.69 -0.03
N TYR A 90 -4.10 -4.09 0.30
CA TYR A 90 -4.02 -2.66 0.58
C TYR A 90 -4.29 -1.79 -0.65
N TYR A 91 -3.74 -2.14 -1.82
CA TYR A 91 -4.01 -1.38 -3.04
C TYR A 91 -5.47 -1.50 -3.50
N ARG A 92 -6.11 -2.67 -3.33
CA ARG A 92 -7.54 -2.81 -3.60
C ARG A 92 -8.37 -1.95 -2.67
N ARG A 93 -8.04 -1.89 -1.37
CA ARG A 93 -8.73 -0.97 -0.44
C ARG A 93 -8.56 0.48 -0.84
N ALA A 94 -7.38 0.89 -1.28
CA ALA A 94 -7.16 2.24 -1.81
C ALA A 94 -8.05 2.52 -3.04
N LEU A 95 -8.17 1.56 -3.97
CA LEU A 95 -8.99 1.70 -5.17
C LEU A 95 -10.49 1.61 -4.91
N GLU A 96 -10.95 0.88 -3.89
CA GLU A 96 -12.36 0.91 -3.45
C GLU A 96 -12.76 2.30 -2.96
N LEU A 97 -11.85 3.01 -2.30
CA LEU A 97 -12.07 4.38 -1.80
C LEU A 97 -11.83 5.45 -2.88
N SER A 98 -10.90 5.21 -3.78
CA SER A 98 -10.53 6.11 -4.87
C SER A 98 -10.26 5.32 -6.16
N PRO A 99 -11.31 5.00 -6.96
CA PRO A 99 -11.19 4.08 -8.11
C PRO A 99 -10.23 4.52 -9.20
N ALA A 100 -9.94 5.81 -9.29
CA ALA A 100 -9.03 6.37 -10.29
C ALA A 100 -7.65 6.75 -9.73
N HIS A 101 -7.27 6.27 -8.52
CA HIS A 101 -6.00 6.60 -7.89
C HIS A 101 -4.81 6.01 -8.66
N PRO A 102 -3.99 6.82 -9.37
CA PRO A 102 -3.06 6.30 -10.37
C PRO A 102 -1.93 5.46 -9.74
N VAL A 103 -1.43 5.86 -8.56
CA VAL A 103 -0.38 5.09 -7.85
C VAL A 103 -0.89 3.73 -7.43
N ALA A 104 -2.10 3.66 -6.82
CA ALA A 104 -2.67 2.40 -6.36
C ALA A 104 -2.96 1.47 -7.54
N ALA A 105 -3.49 2.00 -8.66
CA ALA A 105 -3.77 1.23 -9.86
C ALA A 105 -2.49 0.66 -10.48
N ASN A 106 -1.46 1.49 -10.68
CA ASN A 106 -0.19 1.02 -11.23
C ASN A 106 0.48 -0.02 -10.33
N ASN A 107 0.49 0.21 -9.02
CA ASN A 107 1.16 -0.69 -8.08
C ASN A 107 0.40 -2.02 -7.93
N LEU A 108 -0.94 -2.03 -7.99
CA LEU A 108 -1.72 -3.26 -8.08
C LEU A 108 -1.43 -4.02 -9.38
N ALA A 109 -1.28 -3.32 -10.51
CA ALA A 109 -0.86 -3.93 -11.77
C ALA A 109 0.51 -4.60 -11.64
N MET A 110 1.47 -3.95 -10.96
CA MET A 110 2.80 -4.54 -10.69
C MET A 110 2.70 -5.78 -9.79
N VAL A 111 1.81 -5.80 -8.79
CA VAL A 111 1.56 -7.00 -7.97
C VAL A 111 1.10 -8.16 -8.85
N TYR A 112 0.11 -7.94 -9.73
CA TYR A 112 -0.38 -8.99 -10.63
C TYR A 112 0.67 -9.46 -11.63
N LEU A 113 1.51 -8.55 -12.15
CA LEU A 113 2.65 -8.93 -12.98
C LEU A 113 3.67 -9.79 -12.24
N SER A 114 3.93 -9.48 -10.96
CA SER A 114 4.86 -10.25 -10.12
C SER A 114 4.30 -11.65 -9.78
N LYS A 115 2.97 -11.77 -9.68
CA LYS A 115 2.27 -13.04 -9.48
C LYS A 115 2.03 -13.80 -10.80
N GLU A 116 2.30 -13.18 -11.94
CA GLU A 116 2.03 -13.67 -13.30
C GLU A 116 0.55 -14.04 -13.53
N GLU A 117 -0.33 -13.24 -12.96
CA GLU A 117 -1.77 -13.47 -13.03
C GLU A 117 -2.53 -12.23 -13.50
N LYS A 118 -3.80 -12.41 -13.91
CA LYS A 118 -4.76 -11.35 -14.22
C LYS A 118 -4.23 -10.30 -15.23
N PHE A 119 -3.57 -10.75 -16.29
CA PHE A 119 -2.96 -9.84 -17.28
C PHE A 119 -3.94 -8.85 -17.92
N ASP A 120 -5.21 -9.24 -18.12
CA ASP A 120 -6.25 -8.32 -18.63
C ASP A 120 -6.53 -7.20 -17.60
N GLU A 121 -6.50 -7.53 -16.31
CA GLU A 121 -6.68 -6.58 -15.24
C GLU A 121 -5.46 -5.65 -15.10
N VAL A 122 -4.24 -6.16 -15.33
CA VAL A 122 -3.02 -5.34 -15.40
C VAL A 122 -3.17 -4.27 -16.47
N GLU A 123 -3.59 -4.65 -17.69
CA GLU A 123 -3.77 -3.70 -18.79
C GLU A 123 -4.84 -2.67 -18.45
N ARG A 124 -5.98 -3.09 -17.91
CA ARG A 124 -7.07 -2.20 -17.50
C ARG A 124 -6.63 -1.18 -16.45
N LEU A 125 -5.95 -1.63 -15.40
CA LEU A 125 -5.44 -0.79 -14.31
C LEU A 125 -4.41 0.22 -14.82
N ALA A 126 -3.44 -0.22 -15.62
CA ALA A 126 -2.42 0.66 -16.19
C ALA A 126 -3.04 1.70 -17.13
N ARG A 127 -3.97 1.31 -18.00
CA ARG A 127 -4.67 2.25 -18.88
C ARG A 127 -5.51 3.26 -18.09
N THR A 128 -6.19 2.83 -17.03
CA THR A 128 -6.92 3.75 -16.14
C THR A 128 -5.97 4.76 -15.50
N ALA A 129 -4.82 4.31 -15.00
CA ALA A 129 -3.82 5.19 -14.41
C ALA A 129 -3.25 6.20 -15.42
N LEU A 130 -3.09 5.83 -16.71
CA LEU A 130 -2.62 6.73 -17.78
C LEU A 130 -3.58 7.87 -18.11
N GLN A 131 -4.89 7.73 -17.83
CA GLN A 131 -5.88 8.78 -18.11
C GLN A 131 -5.69 10.00 -17.21
N HIS A 132 -4.98 9.85 -16.09
CA HIS A 132 -4.71 10.95 -15.19
C HIS A 132 -3.35 11.58 -15.53
N GLU A 133 -3.33 12.92 -15.65
CA GLU A 133 -2.07 13.64 -15.78
C GLU A 133 -1.21 13.39 -14.55
N SER A 134 -0.07 12.71 -14.76
CA SER A 134 0.74 12.25 -13.65
C SER A 134 2.21 12.14 -14.09
N GLN A 135 3.10 12.54 -13.20
CA GLN A 135 4.52 12.24 -13.29
C GLN A 135 4.81 10.73 -13.32
N LEU A 136 3.79 9.91 -13.08
CA LEU A 136 3.87 8.45 -13.12
C LEU A 136 3.75 7.87 -14.54
N LYS A 137 3.36 8.65 -15.56
CA LYS A 137 3.21 8.13 -16.94
C LYS A 137 4.37 7.26 -17.39
N PRO A 138 5.64 7.64 -17.22
CA PRO A 138 6.76 6.79 -17.64
C PRO A 138 6.80 5.43 -16.93
N TYR A 139 6.46 5.39 -15.63
CA TYR A 139 6.42 4.15 -14.85
C TYR A 139 5.23 3.25 -15.24
N ILE A 140 4.10 3.86 -15.59
CA ILE A 140 2.92 3.11 -16.06
C ILE A 140 3.21 2.49 -17.44
N LEU A 141 3.90 3.21 -18.31
CA LEU A 141 4.34 2.69 -19.62
C LEU A 141 5.35 1.56 -19.45
N GLU A 142 6.26 1.63 -18.48
CA GLU A 142 7.16 0.53 -18.09
C GLU A 142 6.36 -0.71 -17.68
N THR A 143 5.31 -0.52 -16.87
CA THR A 143 4.41 -1.61 -16.45
C THR A 143 3.73 -2.27 -17.66
N LEU A 144 3.22 -1.47 -18.61
CA LEU A 144 2.63 -1.98 -19.85
C LEU A 144 3.65 -2.68 -20.74
N ALA A 145 4.88 -2.15 -20.87
CA ALA A 145 5.94 -2.80 -21.63
C ALA A 145 6.26 -4.19 -21.05
N THR A 146 6.35 -4.28 -19.72
CA THR A 146 6.57 -5.54 -19.03
C THR A 146 5.44 -6.54 -19.29
N LEU A 147 4.18 -6.08 -19.23
CA LEU A 147 3.00 -6.88 -19.56
C LEU A 147 3.08 -7.43 -20.97
N TYR A 148 3.29 -6.55 -21.96
CA TYR A 148 3.28 -6.94 -23.37
C TYR A 148 4.43 -7.89 -23.70
N LEU A 149 5.61 -7.70 -23.09
CA LEU A 149 6.71 -8.66 -23.22
C LEU A 149 6.32 -10.03 -22.64
N LYS A 150 5.66 -10.09 -21.46
CA LYS A 150 5.19 -11.36 -20.89
C LYS A 150 4.14 -12.06 -21.77
N GLN A 151 3.37 -11.31 -22.53
CA GLN A 151 2.38 -11.83 -23.49
C GLN A 151 2.92 -12.07 -24.92
N ASP A 152 4.23 -11.85 -25.16
CA ASP A 152 4.85 -11.88 -26.50
C ASP A 152 4.20 -10.91 -27.52
N LYS A 153 3.56 -9.86 -27.05
CA LYS A 153 3.00 -8.77 -27.86
C LYS A 153 4.11 -7.75 -28.17
N LEU A 154 5.05 -8.15 -29.06
CA LEU A 154 6.30 -7.40 -29.24
C LEU A 154 6.10 -6.01 -29.86
N ILE A 155 5.13 -5.84 -30.76
CA ILE A 155 4.80 -4.55 -31.39
C ILE A 155 4.24 -3.57 -30.34
N ASP A 156 3.32 -4.05 -29.49
CA ASP A 156 2.75 -3.23 -28.43
C ASP A 156 3.84 -2.85 -27.40
N ALA A 157 4.71 -3.80 -27.06
CA ALA A 157 5.85 -3.55 -26.16
C ALA A 157 6.78 -2.47 -26.72
N GLN A 158 7.12 -2.53 -28.02
CA GLN A 158 7.92 -1.51 -28.68
C GLN A 158 7.26 -0.13 -28.60
N THR A 159 5.98 -0.06 -28.96
CA THR A 159 5.22 1.19 -28.98
C THR A 159 5.22 1.89 -27.62
N VAL A 160 4.97 1.15 -26.54
CA VAL A 160 4.93 1.76 -25.19
C VAL A 160 6.33 2.10 -24.67
N LEU A 161 7.37 1.35 -25.06
CA LEU A 161 8.76 1.69 -24.74
C LEU A 161 9.21 2.99 -25.42
N GLU A 162 8.87 3.19 -26.70
CA GLU A 162 9.14 4.44 -27.42
C GLU A 162 8.43 5.63 -26.78
N GLN A 163 7.16 5.44 -26.34
CA GLN A 163 6.42 6.45 -25.59
C GLN A 163 7.07 6.78 -24.25
N ALA A 164 7.52 5.75 -23.52
CA ALA A 164 8.19 5.94 -22.23
C ALA A 164 9.49 6.73 -22.37
N ASP A 165 10.30 6.40 -23.38
CA ASP A 165 11.56 7.10 -23.67
C ASP A 165 11.35 8.58 -24.01
N ALA A 166 10.32 8.88 -24.80
CA ALA A 166 10.01 10.25 -25.21
C ALA A 166 9.66 11.19 -24.04
N ILE A 167 9.15 10.63 -22.93
CA ILE A 167 8.69 11.42 -21.79
C ILE A 167 9.51 11.21 -20.51
N THR A 168 10.47 10.27 -20.50
CA THR A 168 11.32 10.02 -19.33
C THR A 168 12.43 11.06 -19.26
N PRO A 169 12.53 11.84 -18.17
CA PRO A 169 13.62 12.81 -18.03
C PRO A 169 14.98 12.13 -17.98
N PRO A 170 16.03 12.73 -18.58
CA PRO A 170 17.39 12.15 -18.57
C PRO A 170 18.00 12.04 -17.16
N THR A 171 17.45 12.77 -16.20
CA THR A 171 17.84 12.70 -14.78
C THR A 171 17.31 11.45 -14.07
N ASN A 172 16.31 10.78 -14.65
CA ASN A 172 15.72 9.54 -14.06
C ASN A 172 16.51 8.31 -14.53
N THR A 173 17.76 8.22 -14.11
CA THR A 173 18.69 7.15 -14.52
C THR A 173 18.21 5.75 -14.15
N SER A 174 17.52 5.60 -13.01
CA SER A 174 16.97 4.33 -12.55
C SER A 174 15.92 3.78 -13.53
N LEU A 175 14.96 4.63 -13.94
CA LEU A 175 13.92 4.22 -14.89
C LEU A 175 14.52 3.96 -16.28
N LEU A 176 15.43 4.83 -16.75
CA LEU A 176 16.11 4.64 -18.02
C LEU A 176 16.88 3.31 -18.09
N THR A 177 17.49 2.90 -16.99
CA THR A 177 18.16 1.59 -16.89
C THR A 177 17.15 0.45 -17.07
N ARG A 178 16.00 0.49 -16.39
CA ARG A 178 14.97 -0.53 -16.53
C ARG A 178 14.35 -0.56 -17.94
N LEU A 179 14.07 0.60 -18.53
CA LEU A 179 13.59 0.68 -19.92
C LEU A 179 14.61 0.11 -20.91
N SER A 180 15.91 0.34 -20.68
CA SER A 180 16.96 -0.25 -21.51
C SER A 180 17.02 -1.78 -21.42
N GLN A 181 16.79 -2.35 -20.22
CA GLN A 181 16.71 -3.79 -20.02
C GLN A 181 15.50 -4.40 -20.75
N LEU A 182 14.34 -3.74 -20.69
CA LEU A 182 13.15 -4.20 -21.43
C LEU A 182 13.37 -4.15 -22.94
N ARG A 183 14.07 -3.14 -23.46
CA ARG A 183 14.45 -3.06 -24.90
C ARG A 183 15.40 -4.18 -25.31
N GLN A 184 16.36 -4.52 -24.47
CA GLN A 184 17.25 -5.66 -24.73
C GLN A 184 16.46 -6.96 -24.78
N GLU A 185 15.52 -7.17 -23.86
CA GLU A 185 14.65 -8.35 -23.88
C GLU A 185 13.75 -8.38 -25.13
N LEU A 186 13.17 -7.25 -25.50
CA LEU A 186 12.40 -7.11 -26.74
C LEU A 186 13.22 -7.51 -27.97
N THR A 187 14.43 -6.97 -28.12
CA THR A 187 15.34 -7.27 -29.24
C THR A 187 15.69 -8.76 -29.28
N LYS A 188 15.98 -9.36 -28.13
CA LYS A 188 16.27 -10.78 -27.99
C LYS A 188 15.09 -11.66 -28.41
N ARG A 189 13.86 -11.28 -28.07
CA ARG A 189 12.65 -12.02 -28.49
C ARG A 189 12.41 -11.86 -29.98
N TRP A 190 12.60 -10.67 -30.52
CA TRP A 190 12.44 -10.39 -31.95
C TRP A 190 13.40 -11.23 -32.82
N SER A 191 14.66 -11.36 -32.40
CA SER A 191 15.65 -12.15 -33.12
C SER A 191 15.35 -13.65 -33.18
N ARG A 192 14.41 -14.14 -32.35
CA ARG A 192 13.97 -15.55 -32.34
C ARG A 192 12.81 -15.84 -33.29
N ILE A 193 12.18 -14.80 -33.83
CA ILE A 193 11.12 -14.96 -34.81
C ILE A 193 11.79 -15.31 -36.15
N PRO A 194 11.52 -16.48 -36.76
CA PRO A 194 12.07 -16.82 -38.06
C PRO A 194 11.65 -15.76 -39.10
N ALA A 195 12.60 -15.32 -39.93
CA ALA A 195 12.26 -14.48 -41.06
C ALA A 195 11.25 -15.23 -41.92
N GLN A 196 10.03 -14.72 -42.00
CA GLN A 196 9.04 -15.25 -42.95
C GLN A 196 9.48 -14.82 -44.33
N HIS A 197 10.04 -15.77 -45.09
CA HIS A 197 10.37 -15.65 -46.51
C HIS A 197 9.13 -15.81 -47.37
#